data_3e550debf2a8b1d06533c7407dd80873
#
_entry.id   3e550debf2a8b1d06533c7407dd80873
#
_cell.length_a   1.000
_cell.length_b   1.000
_cell.length_c   1.000
_cell.angle_alpha   90.00
_cell.angle_beta   90.00
_cell.angle_gamma   90.00
#
_symmetry.space_group_name_H-M   'P 1'
#
loop_
_entity.id
_entity.type
_entity.pdbx_description
1 polymer ?
#
loop_
_entity_poly.entity_id
_entity_poly.type
_entity_poly.pdbx_seq_one_letter_code
_entity_poly.pdbx_strand_id
1 'polypeptide(L)'
;MGFREDFLWGGAVAAHQCEGAWQEGGKGISCSDVETAGDNVTGAPRRLTDGVIEGEDYPNHVGVDFYHHYKEDVALFAEMGFKAFRTSIAWTRIFPRGDEEKPNEDGLKFYDDLFDECHKYGIEPVITLSHFELPWALAKEYGGFRNRQAIDMFVKFAKVCFERYQHKVKYWMTFNEINNQADVTQHNLIQEGAVLLQEGDDAEYLMYLSAHHELVASALAVKAAHEINPDLQVGCMIGMNGVYPASPKPEDVMNALGAMHQKYWYVEVHARGHYPRHILKKFERKGYDFITEEDKKILAEGKVDYIGFSYYMSFATKYQGRNEKTFDYVPEDFVRNTYLKASDWGWQIDPLGLRWCLNWFNDRFELPMMIVENGFGAYDKKEADGTVDDQYRIDYLKEHIQAMKDAVEYDGVDLLGDTMWSPIDIVSASTGEYDKRYGFIYVNYNNNHEGDFSRSKKKSFDWYKHVIETNGEKL
;
A
#
# COMPACT_ATOMS: atom_id res chain seq x y z
N MET A 1 18.25 13.27 20.13
CA MET A 1 16.82 13.09 20.40
C MET A 1 16.36 11.96 19.50
N GLY A 2 15.71 10.94 20.04
CA GLY A 2 15.20 9.82 19.23
C GLY A 2 13.82 10.08 18.64
N PHE A 3 13.08 9.03 18.34
CA PHE A 3 11.68 9.13 17.96
C PHE A 3 10.84 9.78 19.06
N ARG A 4 9.73 10.40 18.71
CA ARG A 4 8.76 10.98 19.65
C ARG A 4 8.25 9.92 20.63
N GLU A 5 7.83 10.33 21.85
CA GLU A 5 7.38 9.39 22.89
C GLU A 5 6.12 8.61 22.49
N ASP A 6 5.26 9.22 21.69
CA ASP A 6 4.03 8.65 21.15
C ASP A 6 4.20 8.06 19.72
N PHE A 7 5.42 7.65 19.37
CA PHE A 7 5.73 7.06 18.07
C PHE A 7 4.92 5.77 17.85
N LEU A 8 4.24 5.67 16.70
CA LEU A 8 3.35 4.57 16.37
C LEU A 8 4.14 3.39 15.77
N TRP A 9 4.82 2.63 16.64
CA TRP A 9 5.44 1.37 16.28
C TRP A 9 4.38 0.31 16.00
N GLY A 10 4.51 -0.43 14.91
CA GLY A 10 3.52 -1.47 14.64
C GLY A 10 3.81 -2.35 13.44
N GLY A 11 2.76 -2.91 12.89
CA GLY A 11 2.79 -3.72 11.68
C GLY A 11 1.59 -3.46 10.79
N ALA A 12 1.72 -3.83 9.52
CA ALA A 12 0.75 -3.59 8.47
C ALA A 12 0.41 -4.84 7.69
N VAL A 13 -0.85 -5.02 7.34
CA VAL A 13 -1.34 -6.03 6.41
C VAL A 13 -2.36 -5.42 5.44
N ALA A 14 -2.77 -6.17 4.42
CA ALA A 14 -3.90 -5.84 3.57
C ALA A 14 -4.98 -6.93 3.69
N ALA A 15 -6.25 -6.54 3.73
CA ALA A 15 -7.38 -7.44 3.91
C ALA A 15 -7.34 -8.61 2.91
N HIS A 16 -7.18 -8.33 1.60
CA HIS A 16 -7.18 -9.35 0.55
C HIS A 16 -6.02 -10.36 0.66
N GLN A 17 -4.90 -9.99 1.31
CA GLN A 17 -3.73 -10.86 1.44
C GLN A 17 -3.79 -11.75 2.70
N CYS A 18 -4.53 -11.33 3.74
CA CYS A 18 -4.53 -12.02 5.02
C CYS A 18 -5.88 -12.63 5.43
N GLU A 19 -7.00 -11.96 5.14
CA GLU A 19 -8.29 -12.32 5.73
C GLU A 19 -8.78 -13.70 5.29
N GLY A 20 -8.78 -14.01 4.01
CA GLY A 20 -9.48 -15.16 3.48
C GLY A 20 -10.99 -15.03 3.63
N ALA A 21 -11.69 -16.14 3.92
CA ALA A 21 -13.15 -16.17 4.12
C ALA A 21 -13.92 -15.40 3.02
N TRP A 22 -13.49 -15.56 1.77
CA TRP A 22 -13.88 -14.73 0.63
C TRP A 22 -15.37 -14.75 0.27
N GLN A 23 -16.14 -15.75 0.76
CA GLN A 23 -17.60 -15.87 0.59
C GLN A 23 -18.36 -15.74 1.92
N GLU A 24 -17.67 -15.53 3.05
CA GLU A 24 -18.32 -15.50 4.36
C GLU A 24 -18.81 -14.09 4.73
N GLY A 25 -19.80 -14.03 5.62
CA GLY A 25 -20.35 -12.75 6.07
C GLY A 25 -20.94 -11.89 4.94
N GLY A 26 -21.37 -12.50 3.83
CA GLY A 26 -21.94 -11.78 2.69
C GLY A 26 -20.94 -10.99 1.83
N LYS A 27 -19.62 -11.28 1.95
CA LYS A 27 -18.59 -10.66 1.09
C LYS A 27 -18.87 -10.94 -0.38
N GLY A 28 -18.78 -9.91 -1.22
CA GLY A 28 -18.82 -10.03 -2.68
C GLY A 28 -17.44 -10.30 -3.28
N ILE A 29 -17.44 -10.59 -4.59
CA ILE A 29 -16.21 -10.81 -5.37
C ILE A 29 -15.49 -9.48 -5.57
N SER A 30 -14.19 -9.46 -5.24
CA SER A 30 -13.28 -8.34 -5.52
C SER A 30 -12.40 -8.60 -6.75
N CYS A 31 -11.70 -7.57 -7.22
CA CYS A 31 -10.70 -7.69 -8.27
C CYS A 31 -9.56 -8.65 -7.87
N SER A 32 -9.19 -8.68 -6.58
CA SER A 32 -8.16 -9.59 -6.07
C SER A 32 -8.62 -11.06 -6.02
N ASP A 33 -9.93 -11.30 -5.93
CA ASP A 33 -10.49 -12.67 -5.89
C ASP A 33 -10.47 -13.36 -7.28
N VAL A 34 -10.17 -12.61 -8.34
CA VAL A 34 -10.07 -13.11 -9.71
C VAL A 34 -8.64 -13.06 -10.27
N GLU A 35 -7.65 -12.89 -9.40
CA GLU A 35 -6.23 -12.98 -9.74
C GLU A 35 -5.64 -14.30 -9.23
N THR A 36 -5.15 -15.14 -10.15
CA THR A 36 -4.56 -16.45 -9.84
C THR A 36 -3.22 -16.30 -9.13
N ALA A 37 -2.73 -17.39 -8.54
CA ALA A 37 -1.33 -17.49 -8.13
C ALA A 37 -0.39 -17.32 -9.33
N GLY A 38 0.79 -16.74 -9.07
CA GLY A 38 1.96 -16.80 -9.91
C GLY A 38 3.00 -17.74 -9.30
N ASP A 39 4.21 -17.75 -9.86
CA ASP A 39 5.32 -18.57 -9.38
C ASP A 39 6.65 -17.89 -9.73
N ASN A 40 7.37 -17.42 -8.73
CA ASN A 40 8.65 -16.74 -8.90
C ASN A 40 9.76 -17.68 -9.41
N VAL A 41 9.67 -18.98 -9.11
CA VAL A 41 10.70 -19.97 -9.53
C VAL A 41 10.61 -20.22 -11.03
N THR A 42 9.41 -20.35 -11.56
CA THR A 42 9.19 -20.55 -13.01
C THR A 42 9.08 -19.23 -13.78
N GLY A 43 8.90 -18.12 -13.06
CA GLY A 43 8.65 -16.79 -13.64
C GLY A 43 7.22 -16.63 -14.18
N ALA A 44 6.29 -17.50 -13.81
CA ALA A 44 4.90 -17.39 -14.20
C ALA A 44 4.22 -16.20 -13.47
N PRO A 45 3.66 -15.21 -14.19
CA PRO A 45 2.97 -14.09 -13.56
C PRO A 45 1.60 -14.52 -13.03
N ARG A 46 1.06 -13.76 -12.09
CA ARG A 46 -0.37 -13.79 -11.77
C ARG A 46 -1.19 -13.48 -13.03
N ARG A 47 -2.37 -14.07 -13.14
CA ARG A 47 -3.28 -13.86 -14.26
C ARG A 47 -4.64 -13.38 -13.75
N LEU A 48 -5.14 -12.34 -14.39
CA LEU A 48 -6.52 -11.89 -14.21
C LEU A 48 -7.45 -12.82 -15.01
N THR A 49 -8.46 -13.39 -14.35
CA THR A 49 -9.48 -14.24 -14.99
C THR A 49 -10.80 -13.47 -15.13
N ASP A 50 -11.66 -13.89 -16.02
CA ASP A 50 -13.00 -13.32 -16.18
C ASP A 50 -14.00 -13.91 -15.20
N GLY A 51 -13.85 -13.53 -13.93
CA GLY A 51 -14.54 -14.13 -12.79
C GLY A 51 -13.79 -15.35 -12.24
N VAL A 52 -14.35 -15.96 -11.21
CA VAL A 52 -13.77 -17.15 -10.57
C VAL A 52 -14.01 -18.37 -11.45
N ILE A 53 -12.93 -19.05 -11.82
CA ILE A 53 -12.93 -20.24 -12.69
C ILE A 53 -12.61 -21.47 -11.84
N GLU A 54 -13.43 -22.51 -11.91
CA GLU A 54 -13.22 -23.76 -11.21
C GLU A 54 -11.89 -24.43 -11.62
N GLY A 55 -11.08 -24.82 -10.64
CA GLY A 55 -9.79 -25.48 -10.84
C GLY A 55 -8.59 -24.53 -10.97
N GLU A 56 -8.81 -23.22 -11.01
CA GLU A 56 -7.73 -22.24 -10.90
C GLU A 56 -7.40 -21.97 -9.42
N ASP A 57 -6.15 -21.61 -9.15
CA ASP A 57 -5.66 -21.29 -7.81
C ASP A 57 -5.78 -19.78 -7.54
N TYR A 58 -6.56 -19.43 -6.53
CA TYR A 58 -6.79 -18.07 -6.07
C TYR A 58 -6.35 -17.92 -4.60
N PRO A 59 -5.09 -17.61 -4.31
CA PRO A 59 -4.56 -17.60 -2.95
C PRO A 59 -5.26 -16.60 -2.03
N ASN A 60 -5.79 -15.52 -2.57
CA ASN A 60 -6.53 -14.52 -1.81
C ASN A 60 -7.87 -15.04 -1.23
N HIS A 61 -8.44 -16.14 -1.78
CA HIS A 61 -9.65 -16.76 -1.24
C HIS A 61 -9.45 -17.33 0.17
N VAL A 62 -8.24 -17.80 0.44
CA VAL A 62 -7.85 -18.39 1.72
C VAL A 62 -7.07 -17.40 2.57
N GLY A 63 -6.21 -16.58 1.95
CA GLY A 63 -5.29 -15.72 2.65
C GLY A 63 -4.45 -16.51 3.64
N VAL A 64 -4.38 -16.04 4.88
CA VAL A 64 -3.81 -16.80 6.02
C VAL A 64 -4.85 -17.00 7.12
N ASP A 65 -6.11 -17.00 6.71
CA ASP A 65 -7.28 -17.20 7.58
C ASP A 65 -7.34 -16.22 8.77
N PHE A 66 -6.90 -14.98 8.53
CA PHE A 66 -6.94 -13.94 9.54
C PHE A 66 -8.37 -13.64 10.01
N TYR A 67 -9.37 -13.80 9.14
CA TYR A 67 -10.78 -13.61 9.47
C TYR A 67 -11.21 -14.40 10.70
N HIS A 68 -10.73 -15.65 10.85
CA HIS A 68 -11.01 -16.50 12.01
C HIS A 68 -9.96 -16.39 13.12
N HIS A 69 -8.72 -16.01 12.79
CA HIS A 69 -7.58 -15.97 13.72
C HIS A 69 -7.24 -14.58 14.25
N TYR A 70 -7.95 -13.49 13.87
CA TYR A 70 -7.56 -12.11 14.21
C TYR A 70 -7.35 -11.88 15.72
N LYS A 71 -8.11 -12.56 16.60
CA LYS A 71 -7.94 -12.41 18.05
C LYS A 71 -6.60 -12.97 18.54
N GLU A 72 -6.18 -14.10 17.99
CA GLU A 72 -4.88 -14.70 18.27
C GLU A 72 -3.76 -13.81 17.73
N ASP A 73 -3.91 -13.36 16.49
CA ASP A 73 -2.91 -12.53 15.82
C ASP A 73 -2.76 -11.16 16.52
N VAL A 74 -3.84 -10.48 16.89
CA VAL A 74 -3.81 -9.21 17.63
C VAL A 74 -3.20 -9.40 19.03
N ALA A 75 -3.44 -10.53 19.69
CA ALA A 75 -2.79 -10.84 20.97
C ALA A 75 -1.27 -11.00 20.83
N LEU A 76 -0.80 -11.61 19.73
CA LEU A 76 0.63 -11.70 19.42
C LEU A 76 1.24 -10.33 19.09
N PHE A 77 0.51 -9.46 18.39
CA PHE A 77 0.93 -8.07 18.15
C PHE A 77 1.06 -7.28 19.46
N ALA A 78 0.11 -7.46 20.36
CA ALA A 78 0.17 -6.86 21.71
C ALA A 78 1.37 -7.38 22.51
N GLU A 79 1.68 -8.67 22.44
CA GLU A 79 2.87 -9.25 23.07
C GLU A 79 4.16 -8.65 22.50
N MET A 80 4.19 -8.36 21.19
CA MET A 80 5.32 -7.68 20.54
C MET A 80 5.42 -6.19 20.94
N GLY A 81 4.37 -5.64 21.55
CA GLY A 81 4.36 -4.26 22.04
C GLY A 81 3.83 -3.23 21.06
N PHE A 82 3.10 -3.65 20.02
CA PHE A 82 2.53 -2.74 19.03
C PHE A 82 1.75 -1.59 19.66
N LYS A 83 1.93 -0.40 19.08
CA LYS A 83 1.17 0.82 19.34
C LYS A 83 0.16 1.09 18.23
N ALA A 84 0.42 0.60 17.02
CA ALA A 84 -0.47 0.70 15.89
C ALA A 84 -0.55 -0.62 15.11
N PHE A 85 -1.71 -0.88 14.52
CA PHE A 85 -1.91 -1.95 13.56
C PHE A 85 -2.60 -1.40 12.32
N ARG A 86 -1.91 -1.44 11.19
CA ARG A 86 -2.49 -1.03 9.91
C ARG A 86 -3.11 -2.20 9.19
N THR A 87 -4.34 -2.01 8.69
CA THR A 87 -4.98 -2.93 7.76
C THR A 87 -5.87 -2.16 6.78
N SER A 88 -6.53 -2.87 5.87
CA SER A 88 -7.54 -2.29 4.99
C SER A 88 -8.94 -2.80 5.32
N ILE A 89 -9.97 -2.11 4.83
CA ILE A 89 -11.34 -2.60 4.84
C ILE A 89 -11.66 -3.14 3.44
N ALA A 90 -11.98 -4.44 3.36
CA ALA A 90 -12.46 -5.02 2.10
C ALA A 90 -13.77 -4.33 1.70
N TRP A 91 -13.72 -3.52 0.63
CA TRP A 91 -14.91 -2.79 0.15
C TRP A 91 -16.08 -3.76 -0.06
N THR A 92 -15.79 -4.94 -0.63
CA THR A 92 -16.79 -5.98 -0.93
C THR A 92 -17.39 -6.67 0.30
N ARG A 93 -16.81 -6.51 1.51
CA ARG A 93 -17.48 -6.90 2.75
C ARG A 93 -18.56 -5.90 3.16
N ILE A 94 -18.39 -4.62 2.82
CA ILE A 94 -19.29 -3.54 3.19
C ILE A 94 -20.37 -3.34 2.10
N PHE A 95 -19.95 -3.33 0.84
CA PHE A 95 -20.80 -3.26 -0.34
C PHE A 95 -20.37 -4.32 -1.32
N PRO A 96 -21.00 -5.52 -1.31
CA PRO A 96 -20.58 -6.69 -2.07
C PRO A 96 -20.37 -6.48 -3.58
N ARG A 97 -21.14 -5.57 -4.18
CA ARG A 97 -21.02 -5.17 -5.59
C ARG A 97 -20.53 -3.73 -5.77
N GLY A 98 -20.56 -2.93 -4.69
CA GLY A 98 -20.23 -1.51 -4.69
C GLY A 98 -21.41 -0.56 -4.92
N ASP A 99 -22.57 -1.05 -5.42
CA ASP A 99 -23.72 -0.25 -5.84
C ASP A 99 -24.95 -0.36 -4.91
N GLU A 100 -24.91 -1.23 -3.89
CA GLU A 100 -26.01 -1.45 -2.96
C GLU A 100 -26.46 -0.15 -2.27
N GLU A 101 -27.76 -0.02 -1.98
CA GLU A 101 -28.29 1.11 -1.22
C GLU A 101 -27.81 1.11 0.25
N LYS A 102 -27.70 -0.07 0.84
CA LYS A 102 -27.36 -0.26 2.26
C LYS A 102 -26.10 -1.10 2.40
N PRO A 103 -25.26 -0.80 3.39
CA PRO A 103 -24.10 -1.61 3.68
C PRO A 103 -24.50 -2.98 4.25
N ASN A 104 -23.62 -3.95 4.10
CA ASN A 104 -23.69 -5.26 4.71
C ASN A 104 -23.28 -5.17 6.19
N GLU A 105 -24.21 -5.43 7.09
CA GLU A 105 -23.98 -5.31 8.54
C GLU A 105 -23.01 -6.38 9.08
N ASP A 106 -22.96 -7.57 8.49
CA ASP A 106 -22.00 -8.61 8.90
C ASP A 106 -20.55 -8.17 8.62
N GLY A 107 -20.34 -7.52 7.48
CA GLY A 107 -19.02 -6.93 7.15
C GLY A 107 -18.65 -5.79 8.09
N LEU A 108 -19.59 -4.88 8.37
CA LEU A 108 -19.37 -3.80 9.33
C LEU A 108 -19.03 -4.35 10.71
N LYS A 109 -19.75 -5.38 11.16
CA LYS A 109 -19.53 -5.99 12.46
C LYS A 109 -18.18 -6.67 12.58
N PHE A 110 -17.67 -7.31 11.54
CA PHE A 110 -16.34 -7.92 11.55
C PHE A 110 -15.26 -6.88 11.88
N TYR A 111 -15.30 -5.71 11.24
CA TYR A 111 -14.35 -4.64 11.51
C TYR A 111 -14.58 -3.97 12.87
N ASP A 112 -15.83 -3.85 13.35
CA ASP A 112 -16.10 -3.44 14.72
C ASP A 112 -15.37 -4.34 15.73
N ASP A 113 -15.52 -5.65 15.57
CA ASP A 113 -14.95 -6.66 16.46
C ASP A 113 -13.39 -6.65 16.38
N LEU A 114 -12.83 -6.45 15.19
CA LEU A 114 -11.37 -6.34 14.99
C LEU A 114 -10.81 -5.08 15.69
N PHE A 115 -11.45 -3.92 15.51
CA PHE A 115 -10.99 -2.69 16.13
C PHE A 115 -11.15 -2.69 17.64
N ASP A 116 -12.24 -3.28 18.16
CA ASP A 116 -12.42 -3.48 19.59
C ASP A 116 -11.33 -4.41 20.18
N GLU A 117 -10.93 -5.45 19.45
CA GLU A 117 -9.83 -6.31 19.87
C GLU A 117 -8.49 -5.55 19.89
N CYS A 118 -8.20 -4.67 18.92
CA CYS A 118 -7.03 -3.79 18.95
C CYS A 118 -7.05 -2.87 20.18
N HIS A 119 -8.17 -2.20 20.44
CA HIS A 119 -8.31 -1.29 21.59
C HIS A 119 -8.18 -1.97 22.93
N LYS A 120 -8.62 -3.22 23.05
CA LYS A 120 -8.43 -4.02 24.27
C LYS A 120 -6.97 -4.09 24.72
N TYR A 121 -6.04 -4.01 23.77
CA TYR A 121 -4.61 -4.03 24.01
C TYR A 121 -3.93 -2.66 23.88
N GLY A 122 -4.70 -1.59 23.64
CA GLY A 122 -4.16 -0.23 23.45
C GLY A 122 -3.42 -0.06 22.12
N ILE A 123 -3.80 -0.84 21.10
CA ILE A 123 -3.27 -0.74 19.73
C ILE A 123 -4.20 0.16 18.92
N GLU A 124 -3.67 1.23 18.31
CA GLU A 124 -4.39 2.13 17.43
C GLU A 124 -4.59 1.52 16.05
N PRO A 125 -5.83 1.34 15.56
CA PRO A 125 -6.07 0.94 14.18
C PRO A 125 -5.69 2.07 13.20
N VAL A 126 -4.95 1.72 12.13
CA VAL A 126 -4.64 2.61 11.01
C VAL A 126 -5.24 1.99 9.75
N ILE A 127 -6.17 2.66 9.10
CA ILE A 127 -7.04 2.02 8.11
C ILE A 127 -6.86 2.60 6.72
N THR A 128 -6.64 1.71 5.74
CA THR A 128 -6.71 2.02 4.31
C THR A 128 -8.08 1.62 3.76
N LEU A 129 -8.79 2.56 3.13
CA LEU A 129 -10.13 2.31 2.58
C LEU A 129 -10.07 1.40 1.35
N SER A 130 -9.18 1.67 0.40
CA SER A 130 -9.01 0.85 -0.80
C SER A 130 -7.57 0.35 -0.90
N HIS A 131 -7.40 -0.98 -0.85
CA HIS A 131 -6.10 -1.62 -0.96
C HIS A 131 -6.17 -2.79 -1.97
N PHE A 132 -6.18 -2.46 -3.26
CA PHE A 132 -6.20 -3.39 -4.40
C PHE A 132 -7.44 -4.30 -4.48
N GLU A 133 -8.44 -4.06 -3.64
CA GLU A 133 -9.59 -4.94 -3.44
C GLU A 133 -10.92 -4.24 -3.78
N LEU A 134 -10.99 -3.69 -5.01
CA LEU A 134 -12.22 -3.06 -5.49
C LEU A 134 -13.26 -4.12 -5.90
N PRO A 135 -14.58 -3.81 -5.82
CA PRO A 135 -15.62 -4.74 -6.26
C PRO A 135 -15.45 -5.15 -7.74
N TRP A 136 -15.50 -6.45 -8.02
CA TRP A 136 -15.43 -6.95 -9.39
C TRP A 136 -16.58 -6.43 -10.28
N ALA A 137 -17.78 -6.27 -9.70
CA ALA A 137 -18.90 -5.66 -10.39
C ALA A 137 -18.61 -4.20 -10.82
N LEU A 138 -17.85 -3.44 -10.02
CA LEU A 138 -17.41 -2.10 -10.40
C LEU A 138 -16.57 -2.13 -11.69
N ALA A 139 -15.68 -3.10 -11.82
CA ALA A 139 -14.88 -3.28 -13.04
C ALA A 139 -15.73 -3.70 -14.25
N LYS A 140 -16.58 -4.70 -14.06
CA LYS A 140 -17.32 -5.34 -15.16
C LYS A 140 -18.52 -4.54 -15.65
N GLU A 141 -19.27 -3.91 -14.76
CA GLU A 141 -20.56 -3.28 -15.10
C GLU A 141 -20.43 -1.75 -15.23
N TYR A 142 -19.48 -1.15 -14.50
CA TYR A 142 -19.29 0.31 -14.45
C TYR A 142 -17.97 0.76 -15.10
N GLY A 143 -17.04 -0.17 -15.37
CA GLY A 143 -15.74 0.14 -15.99
C GLY A 143 -14.72 0.72 -15.01
N GLY A 144 -14.96 0.58 -13.70
CA GLY A 144 -14.05 1.10 -12.68
C GLY A 144 -13.94 2.63 -12.67
N PHE A 145 -12.81 3.12 -12.22
CA PHE A 145 -12.53 4.56 -12.18
C PHE A 145 -12.30 5.23 -13.55
N ARG A 146 -12.37 4.48 -14.67
CA ARG A 146 -12.52 5.14 -15.98
C ARG A 146 -13.88 5.85 -16.10
N ASN A 147 -14.86 5.46 -15.26
CA ASN A 147 -16.18 6.07 -15.16
C ASN A 147 -16.28 6.94 -13.89
N ARG A 148 -16.68 8.20 -14.08
CA ARG A 148 -16.81 9.16 -12.98
C ARG A 148 -17.78 8.71 -11.87
N GLN A 149 -18.75 7.85 -12.19
CA GLN A 149 -19.69 7.29 -11.20
C GLN A 149 -18.97 6.52 -10.07
N ALA A 150 -17.78 5.98 -10.32
CA ALA A 150 -16.98 5.32 -9.29
C ALA A 150 -16.62 6.25 -8.12
N ILE A 151 -16.52 7.56 -8.36
CA ILE A 151 -16.29 8.58 -7.34
C ILE A 151 -17.39 8.51 -6.28
N ASP A 152 -18.65 8.57 -6.71
CA ASP A 152 -19.80 8.58 -5.79
C ASP A 152 -19.91 7.25 -5.01
N MET A 153 -19.60 6.12 -5.67
CA MET A 153 -19.60 4.81 -5.05
C MET A 153 -18.52 4.70 -3.97
N PHE A 154 -17.30 5.18 -4.25
CA PHE A 154 -16.22 5.21 -3.26
C PHE A 154 -16.54 6.15 -2.09
N VAL A 155 -17.03 7.35 -2.36
CA VAL A 155 -17.37 8.33 -1.32
C VAL A 155 -18.47 7.79 -0.40
N LYS A 156 -19.47 7.08 -0.95
CA LYS A 156 -20.49 6.40 -0.18
C LYS A 156 -19.90 5.35 0.76
N PHE A 157 -19.01 4.50 0.24
CA PHE A 157 -18.28 3.50 1.03
C PHE A 157 -17.47 4.16 2.14
N ALA A 158 -16.67 5.18 1.82
CA ALA A 158 -15.86 5.92 2.77
C ALA A 158 -16.70 6.55 3.90
N LYS A 159 -17.82 7.21 3.56
CA LYS A 159 -18.73 7.82 4.56
C LYS A 159 -19.27 6.78 5.53
N VAL A 160 -19.72 5.63 5.04
CA VAL A 160 -20.22 4.55 5.91
C VAL A 160 -19.14 4.09 6.89
N CYS A 161 -17.91 3.94 6.42
CA CYS A 161 -16.79 3.57 7.28
C CYS A 161 -16.48 4.66 8.31
N PHE A 162 -16.40 5.93 7.92
CA PHE A 162 -16.16 7.04 8.83
C PHE A 162 -17.26 7.17 9.89
N GLU A 163 -18.53 7.15 9.48
CA GLU A 163 -19.68 7.22 10.40
C GLU A 163 -19.67 6.07 11.42
N ARG A 164 -19.37 4.84 10.97
CA ARG A 164 -19.36 3.65 11.83
C ARG A 164 -18.21 3.66 12.82
N TYR A 165 -17.00 4.02 12.35
CA TYR A 165 -15.77 3.79 13.10
C TYR A 165 -15.09 5.05 13.62
N GLN A 166 -15.69 6.27 13.51
CA GLN A 166 -15.12 7.55 13.93
C GLN A 166 -14.61 7.61 15.39
N HIS A 167 -15.09 6.71 16.26
CA HIS A 167 -14.66 6.63 17.66
C HIS A 167 -13.68 5.47 17.92
N LYS A 168 -13.35 4.70 16.90
CA LYS A 168 -12.45 3.55 16.96
C LYS A 168 -11.19 3.72 16.12
N VAL A 169 -11.23 4.54 15.09
CA VAL A 169 -10.14 4.74 14.13
C VAL A 169 -9.90 6.22 13.95
N LYS A 170 -8.67 6.64 14.24
CA LYS A 170 -8.22 8.03 14.06
C LYS A 170 -7.55 8.24 12.72
N TYR A 171 -6.69 7.30 12.29
CA TYR A 171 -5.83 7.45 11.12
C TYR A 171 -6.37 6.65 9.95
N TRP A 172 -6.63 7.34 8.84
CA TRP A 172 -7.19 6.78 7.62
C TRP A 172 -6.30 7.09 6.42
N MET A 173 -6.35 6.25 5.39
CA MET A 173 -5.80 6.49 4.06
C MET A 173 -6.83 6.09 3.02
N THR A 174 -6.85 6.77 1.88
CA THR A 174 -7.89 6.53 0.86
C THR A 174 -7.54 5.38 -0.07
N PHE A 175 -6.50 5.51 -0.91
CA PHE A 175 -6.06 4.50 -1.87
C PHE A 175 -4.62 4.09 -1.56
N ASN A 176 -4.37 2.77 -1.51
CA ASN A 176 -3.03 2.24 -1.30
C ASN A 176 -2.19 2.42 -2.55
N GLU A 177 -0.96 2.92 -2.41
CA GLU A 177 0.04 3.03 -3.48
C GLU A 177 -0.53 3.51 -4.83
N ILE A 178 -1.48 4.45 -4.82
CA ILE A 178 -2.19 4.98 -5.99
C ILE A 178 -1.26 5.26 -7.20
N ASN A 179 0.01 5.51 -6.95
CA ASN A 179 1.01 5.81 -7.96
C ASN A 179 1.59 4.57 -8.66
N ASN A 180 1.24 3.33 -8.27
CA ASN A 180 1.67 2.12 -8.98
C ASN A 180 1.12 2.09 -10.40
N GLN A 181 -0.06 2.66 -10.64
CA GLN A 181 -0.62 2.77 -12.00
C GLN A 181 0.22 3.62 -12.96
N ALA A 182 1.22 4.37 -12.48
CA ALA A 182 2.21 5.03 -13.34
C ALA A 182 3.00 4.05 -14.21
N ASP A 183 3.16 2.80 -13.78
CA ASP A 183 3.58 1.67 -14.61
C ASP A 183 2.34 1.06 -15.25
N VAL A 184 2.00 1.52 -16.46
CA VAL A 184 0.73 1.23 -17.14
C VAL A 184 0.66 -0.23 -17.57
N THR A 185 0.10 -1.07 -16.73
CA THR A 185 -0.17 -2.49 -16.97
C THR A 185 -1.63 -2.83 -16.66
N GLN A 186 -2.17 -3.91 -17.23
CA GLN A 186 -3.52 -4.37 -16.87
C GLN A 186 -3.62 -4.69 -15.37
N HIS A 187 -2.58 -5.30 -14.80
CA HIS A 187 -2.52 -5.64 -13.38
C HIS A 187 -2.64 -4.39 -12.50
N ASN A 188 -1.82 -3.37 -12.75
CA ASN A 188 -1.88 -2.13 -11.95
C ASN A 188 -3.22 -1.39 -12.13
N LEU A 189 -3.75 -1.32 -13.35
CA LEU A 189 -5.01 -0.64 -13.62
C LEU A 189 -6.22 -1.32 -12.98
N ILE A 190 -6.22 -2.66 -12.87
CA ILE A 190 -7.32 -3.38 -12.19
C ILE A 190 -7.21 -3.25 -10.67
N GLN A 191 -6.01 -3.30 -10.13
CA GLN A 191 -5.78 -3.20 -8.69
C GLN A 191 -6.06 -1.81 -8.13
N GLU A 192 -5.65 -0.77 -8.85
CA GLU A 192 -5.84 0.62 -8.39
C GLU A 192 -7.25 1.13 -8.68
N GLY A 193 -7.69 1.04 -9.93
CA GLY A 193 -8.89 1.69 -10.41
C GLY A 193 -10.01 0.78 -10.87
N ALA A 194 -9.89 -0.55 -10.73
CA ALA A 194 -10.83 -1.52 -11.30
C ALA A 194 -11.03 -1.35 -12.83
N VAL A 195 -9.97 -0.94 -13.56
CA VAL A 195 -10.05 -0.65 -14.99
C VAL A 195 -9.63 -1.88 -15.80
N LEU A 196 -10.56 -2.40 -16.59
CA LEU A 196 -10.31 -3.44 -17.59
C LEU A 196 -9.98 -2.79 -18.94
N LEU A 197 -8.78 -3.05 -19.46
CA LEU A 197 -8.40 -2.61 -20.81
C LEU A 197 -9.15 -3.39 -21.87
N GLN A 198 -9.59 -2.69 -22.91
CA GLN A 198 -10.28 -3.24 -24.06
C GLN A 198 -9.48 -2.98 -25.33
N GLU A 199 -9.78 -3.73 -26.40
CA GLU A 199 -9.15 -3.49 -27.68
C GLU A 199 -9.41 -2.05 -28.16
N GLY A 200 -8.34 -1.33 -28.50
CA GLY A 200 -8.40 0.07 -28.95
C GLY A 200 -8.32 1.11 -27.84
N ASP A 201 -8.26 0.72 -26.58
CA ASP A 201 -8.08 1.69 -25.49
C ASP A 201 -6.67 2.33 -25.53
N ASP A 202 -6.60 3.64 -25.25
CA ASP A 202 -5.37 4.32 -24.89
C ASP A 202 -5.12 4.10 -23.40
N ALA A 203 -4.28 3.13 -23.07
CA ALA A 203 -4.01 2.75 -21.68
C ALA A 203 -3.37 3.88 -20.85
N GLU A 204 -2.52 4.71 -21.47
CA GLU A 204 -1.93 5.87 -20.77
C GLU A 204 -3.00 6.92 -20.45
N TYR A 205 -3.90 7.20 -21.39
CA TYR A 205 -5.03 8.10 -21.13
C TYR A 205 -5.93 7.58 -20.01
N LEU A 206 -6.26 6.29 -20.04
CA LEU A 206 -7.11 5.67 -19.00
C LEU A 206 -6.45 5.66 -17.64
N MET A 207 -5.15 5.45 -17.57
CA MET A 207 -4.40 5.58 -16.31
C MET A 207 -4.55 6.98 -15.72
N TYR A 208 -4.32 8.04 -16.51
CA TYR A 208 -4.47 9.42 -16.00
C TYR A 208 -5.92 9.77 -15.66
N LEU A 209 -6.89 9.28 -16.42
CA LEU A 209 -8.31 9.50 -16.15
C LEU A 209 -8.76 8.79 -14.86
N SER A 210 -8.36 7.52 -14.68
CA SER A 210 -8.63 6.74 -13.47
C SER A 210 -8.01 7.43 -12.25
N ALA A 211 -6.72 7.73 -12.31
CA ALA A 211 -6.02 8.44 -11.25
C ALA A 211 -6.67 9.79 -10.90
N HIS A 212 -7.15 10.54 -11.91
CA HIS A 212 -7.88 11.78 -11.66
C HIS A 212 -9.16 11.55 -10.86
N HIS A 213 -9.96 10.56 -11.25
CA HIS A 213 -11.20 10.23 -10.54
C HIS A 213 -10.94 9.72 -9.12
N GLU A 214 -9.89 8.92 -8.92
CA GLU A 214 -9.46 8.46 -7.58
C GLU A 214 -9.01 9.63 -6.71
N LEU A 215 -8.24 10.59 -7.25
CA LEU A 215 -7.81 11.79 -6.53
C LEU A 215 -9.00 12.68 -6.14
N VAL A 216 -10.00 12.84 -7.03
CA VAL A 216 -11.24 13.56 -6.71
C VAL A 216 -12.05 12.81 -5.64
N ALA A 217 -12.17 11.49 -5.75
CA ALA A 217 -12.83 10.65 -4.74
C ALA A 217 -12.14 10.75 -3.38
N SER A 218 -10.80 10.72 -3.37
CA SER A 218 -9.99 10.92 -2.16
C SER A 218 -10.23 12.27 -1.52
N ALA A 219 -10.22 13.35 -2.30
CA ALA A 219 -10.46 14.71 -1.78
C ALA A 219 -11.88 14.85 -1.18
N LEU A 220 -12.89 14.25 -1.82
CA LEU A 220 -14.26 14.22 -1.28
C LEU A 220 -14.35 13.38 -0.02
N ALA A 221 -13.61 12.28 0.08
CA ALA A 221 -13.55 11.45 1.28
C ALA A 221 -12.89 12.19 2.45
N VAL A 222 -11.79 12.94 2.22
CA VAL A 222 -11.15 13.80 3.24
C VAL A 222 -12.15 14.83 3.78
N LYS A 223 -12.87 15.52 2.90
CA LYS A 223 -13.91 16.49 3.31
C LYS A 223 -15.00 15.82 4.13
N ALA A 224 -15.49 14.67 3.68
CA ALA A 224 -16.53 13.92 4.38
C ALA A 224 -16.07 13.45 5.77
N ALA A 225 -14.83 12.99 5.90
CA ALA A 225 -14.26 12.60 7.20
C ALA A 225 -14.27 13.77 8.19
N HIS A 226 -13.78 14.93 7.79
CA HIS A 226 -13.74 16.13 8.65
C HIS A 226 -15.14 16.72 8.95
N GLU A 227 -16.13 16.56 8.05
CA GLU A 227 -17.53 16.92 8.31
C GLU A 227 -18.18 15.98 9.36
N ILE A 228 -17.82 14.69 9.34
CA ILE A 228 -18.33 13.69 10.30
C ILE A 228 -17.62 13.87 11.66
N ASN A 229 -16.31 13.95 11.66
CA ASN A 229 -15.51 14.15 12.86
C ASN A 229 -14.19 14.88 12.50
N PRO A 230 -14.00 16.15 12.94
CA PRO A 230 -12.83 16.95 12.60
C PRO A 230 -11.51 16.42 13.21
N ASP A 231 -11.56 15.47 14.15
CA ASP A 231 -10.38 14.89 14.76
C ASP A 231 -9.79 13.73 13.95
N LEU A 232 -10.50 13.25 12.91
CA LEU A 232 -10.01 12.22 12.01
C LEU A 232 -8.83 12.77 11.18
N GLN A 233 -7.83 11.91 10.99
CA GLN A 233 -6.66 12.20 10.19
C GLN A 233 -6.69 11.35 8.93
N VAL A 234 -6.79 11.97 7.76
CA VAL A 234 -6.86 11.27 6.48
C VAL A 234 -5.62 11.56 5.66
N GLY A 235 -4.80 10.55 5.43
CA GLY A 235 -3.59 10.60 4.61
C GLY A 235 -3.80 10.09 3.19
N CYS A 236 -2.84 10.38 2.32
CA CYS A 236 -2.61 9.60 1.10
C CYS A 236 -1.73 8.38 1.42
N MET A 237 -1.67 7.44 0.49
CA MET A 237 -0.68 6.35 0.58
C MET A 237 0.04 6.19 -0.76
N ILE A 238 1.38 6.31 -0.72
CA ILE A 238 2.25 6.37 -1.89
C ILE A 238 3.30 5.25 -1.82
N GLY A 239 3.43 4.47 -2.87
CA GLY A 239 4.56 3.56 -3.05
C GLY A 239 5.82 4.37 -3.37
N MET A 240 6.74 4.52 -2.40
CA MET A 240 7.91 5.39 -2.56
C MET A 240 9.18 4.59 -2.82
N ASN A 241 9.75 4.84 -3.99
CA ASN A 241 11.05 4.29 -4.39
C ASN A 241 11.91 5.44 -4.91
N GLY A 242 12.99 5.77 -4.23
CA GLY A 242 13.93 6.79 -4.70
C GLY A 242 14.53 6.39 -6.05
N VAL A 243 14.58 7.29 -7.02
CA VAL A 243 15.15 7.02 -8.34
C VAL A 243 16.46 7.77 -8.50
N TYR A 244 17.56 7.03 -8.55
CA TYR A 244 18.90 7.58 -8.78
C TYR A 244 19.25 7.67 -10.27
N PRO A 245 20.04 8.68 -10.69
CA PRO A 245 20.69 8.62 -11.99
C PRO A 245 21.79 7.54 -11.97
N ALA A 246 21.92 6.77 -13.07
CA ALA A 246 22.96 5.75 -13.19
C ALA A 246 24.37 6.35 -13.21
N SER A 247 24.50 7.64 -13.55
CA SER A 247 25.77 8.37 -13.53
C SER A 247 25.53 9.89 -13.38
N PRO A 248 26.59 10.69 -13.13
CA PRO A 248 26.48 12.15 -13.11
C PRO A 248 26.30 12.77 -14.51
N LYS A 249 26.10 11.97 -15.56
CA LYS A 249 25.78 12.48 -16.89
C LYS A 249 24.47 13.28 -16.84
N PRO A 250 24.44 14.53 -17.37
CA PRO A 250 23.25 15.38 -17.27
C PRO A 250 21.96 14.74 -17.75
N GLU A 251 22.02 13.92 -18.80
CA GLU A 251 20.84 13.22 -19.33
C GLU A 251 20.35 12.11 -18.38
N ASP A 252 21.25 11.41 -17.68
CA ASP A 252 20.86 10.43 -16.64
C ASP A 252 20.16 11.15 -15.45
N VAL A 253 20.67 12.32 -15.06
CA VAL A 253 20.06 13.15 -14.00
C VAL A 253 18.67 13.63 -14.41
N MET A 254 18.51 14.11 -15.64
CA MET A 254 17.19 14.53 -16.16
C MET A 254 16.23 13.34 -16.31
N ASN A 255 16.73 12.17 -16.68
CA ASN A 255 15.92 10.96 -16.79
C ASN A 255 15.41 10.51 -15.41
N ALA A 256 16.26 10.54 -14.38
CA ALA A 256 15.85 10.26 -13.00
C ALA A 256 14.78 11.25 -12.50
N LEU A 257 14.96 12.56 -12.81
CA LEU A 257 13.94 13.58 -12.50
C LEU A 257 12.61 13.30 -13.21
N GLY A 258 12.66 12.90 -14.48
CA GLY A 258 11.45 12.53 -15.25
C GLY A 258 10.72 11.35 -14.65
N ALA A 259 11.45 10.33 -14.19
CA ALA A 259 10.88 9.19 -13.48
C ALA A 259 10.22 9.59 -12.15
N MET A 260 10.89 10.47 -11.36
CA MET A 260 10.31 11.02 -10.13
C MET A 260 9.04 11.82 -10.42
N HIS A 261 9.02 12.64 -11.48
CA HIS A 261 7.85 13.41 -11.88
C HIS A 261 6.65 12.49 -12.25
N GLN A 262 6.91 11.42 -13.01
CA GLN A 262 5.85 10.50 -13.45
C GLN A 262 5.29 9.67 -12.30
N LYS A 263 6.14 9.23 -11.37
CA LYS A 263 5.72 8.36 -10.27
C LYS A 263 5.11 9.13 -9.09
N TYR A 264 5.43 10.41 -8.88
CA TYR A 264 5.08 11.11 -7.63
C TYR A 264 4.25 12.38 -7.79
N TRP A 265 3.68 12.64 -8.96
CA TRP A 265 2.75 13.76 -9.13
C TRP A 265 1.44 13.56 -8.32
N TYR A 266 1.09 12.34 -7.99
CA TYR A 266 -0.09 11.99 -7.19
C TYR A 266 -0.03 12.64 -5.80
N VAL A 267 1.10 12.54 -5.11
CA VAL A 267 1.26 13.14 -3.79
C VAL A 267 1.21 14.68 -3.86
N GLU A 268 1.67 15.28 -4.96
CA GLU A 268 1.53 16.73 -5.17
C GLU A 268 0.04 17.14 -5.17
N VAL A 269 -0.81 16.35 -5.82
CA VAL A 269 -2.26 16.65 -5.86
C VAL A 269 -2.90 16.41 -4.49
N HIS A 270 -2.58 15.30 -3.82
CA HIS A 270 -3.08 15.01 -2.48
C HIS A 270 -2.70 16.09 -1.44
N ALA A 271 -1.42 16.48 -1.42
CA ALA A 271 -0.89 17.37 -0.39
C ALA A 271 -1.16 18.86 -0.70
N ARG A 272 -1.14 19.26 -1.97
CA ARG A 272 -1.27 20.68 -2.39
C ARG A 272 -2.64 21.03 -2.94
N GLY A 273 -3.45 20.03 -3.31
CA GLY A 273 -4.78 20.22 -3.87
C GLY A 273 -4.79 20.73 -5.31
N HIS A 274 -3.68 20.59 -6.03
CA HIS A 274 -3.59 20.99 -7.44
C HIS A 274 -2.52 20.20 -8.20
N TYR A 275 -2.69 20.06 -9.50
CA TYR A 275 -1.73 19.40 -10.37
C TYR A 275 -0.42 20.19 -10.49
N PRO A 276 0.75 19.52 -10.45
CA PRO A 276 2.02 20.18 -10.74
C PRO A 276 2.11 20.57 -12.22
N ARG A 277 2.84 21.65 -12.49
CA ARG A 277 2.91 22.25 -13.85
C ARG A 277 3.44 21.30 -14.93
N HIS A 278 4.36 20.39 -14.58
CA HIS A 278 4.92 19.44 -15.54
C HIS A 278 3.87 18.45 -16.04
N ILE A 279 2.95 18.00 -15.17
CA ILE A 279 1.82 17.12 -15.55
C ILE A 279 0.81 17.90 -16.41
N LEU A 280 0.43 19.11 -16.02
CA LEU A 280 -0.48 19.92 -16.84
C LEU A 280 0.10 20.18 -18.25
N LYS A 281 1.41 20.40 -18.37
CA LYS A 281 2.08 20.52 -19.66
C LYS A 281 2.13 19.21 -20.45
N LYS A 282 2.20 18.06 -19.75
CA LYS A 282 2.07 16.75 -20.40
C LYS A 282 0.66 16.56 -20.94
N PHE A 283 -0.37 16.87 -20.16
CA PHE A 283 -1.77 16.80 -20.60
C PHE A 283 -2.05 17.72 -21.80
N GLU A 284 -1.56 18.95 -21.78
CA GLU A 284 -1.65 19.86 -22.91
C GLU A 284 -1.02 19.28 -24.19
N ARG A 285 0.19 18.68 -24.09
CA ARG A 285 0.85 18.03 -25.26
C ARG A 285 0.12 16.83 -25.78
N LYS A 286 -0.55 16.07 -24.90
CA LYS A 286 -1.30 14.84 -25.23
C LYS A 286 -2.75 15.13 -25.64
N GLY A 287 -3.26 16.35 -25.41
CA GLY A 287 -4.66 16.70 -25.65
C GLY A 287 -5.62 16.08 -24.63
N TYR A 288 -5.16 15.83 -23.39
CA TYR A 288 -5.98 15.30 -22.30
C TYR A 288 -6.72 16.45 -21.61
N ASP A 289 -8.05 16.40 -21.65
CA ASP A 289 -8.94 17.47 -21.15
C ASP A 289 -10.09 16.84 -20.33
N PHE A 290 -9.75 16.27 -19.17
CA PHE A 290 -10.74 15.63 -18.28
C PHE A 290 -10.89 16.38 -16.93
N ILE A 291 -10.04 17.35 -16.63
CA ILE A 291 -10.06 18.11 -15.37
C ILE A 291 -11.06 19.25 -15.46
N THR A 292 -12.14 19.20 -14.70
CA THR A 292 -13.13 20.28 -14.64
C THR A 292 -12.75 21.37 -13.63
N GLU A 293 -13.38 22.56 -13.72
CA GLU A 293 -13.20 23.63 -12.72
C GLU A 293 -13.76 23.21 -11.35
N GLU A 294 -14.80 22.37 -11.31
CA GLU A 294 -15.33 21.79 -10.08
C GLU A 294 -14.32 20.86 -9.43
N ASP A 295 -13.67 19.98 -10.21
CA ASP A 295 -12.63 19.08 -9.70
C ASP A 295 -11.46 19.86 -9.07
N LYS A 296 -11.02 20.95 -9.70
CA LYS A 296 -9.97 21.82 -9.15
C LYS A 296 -10.36 22.38 -7.78
N LYS A 297 -11.63 22.77 -7.60
CA LYS A 297 -12.15 23.23 -6.32
C LYS A 297 -12.19 22.11 -5.28
N ILE A 298 -12.69 20.93 -5.66
CA ILE A 298 -12.75 19.76 -4.78
C ILE A 298 -11.36 19.38 -4.29
N LEU A 299 -10.39 19.29 -5.20
CA LEU A 299 -9.00 18.95 -4.88
C LEU A 299 -8.38 19.98 -3.93
N ALA A 300 -8.60 21.27 -4.16
CA ALA A 300 -8.06 22.34 -3.32
C ALA A 300 -8.62 22.34 -1.89
N GLU A 301 -9.86 21.89 -1.72
CA GLU A 301 -10.57 21.84 -0.42
C GLU A 301 -10.31 20.51 0.33
N GLY A 302 -10.00 19.40 -0.37
CA GLY A 302 -9.85 18.05 0.19
C GLY A 302 -8.40 17.58 0.28
N LYS A 303 -7.49 18.43 0.78
CA LYS A 303 -6.08 18.07 0.99
C LYS A 303 -5.94 17.12 2.15
N VAL A 304 -4.96 16.23 2.06
CA VAL A 304 -4.65 15.24 3.11
C VAL A 304 -3.97 15.87 4.33
N ASP A 305 -4.13 15.24 5.50
CA ASP A 305 -3.56 15.69 6.78
C ASP A 305 -2.11 15.22 6.98
N TYR A 306 -1.74 14.06 6.40
CA TYR A 306 -0.41 13.48 6.49
C TYR A 306 -0.08 12.66 5.24
N ILE A 307 1.19 12.32 5.05
CA ILE A 307 1.65 11.45 3.98
C ILE A 307 1.98 10.07 4.55
N GLY A 308 1.17 9.08 4.20
CA GLY A 308 1.50 7.67 4.34
C GLY A 308 2.28 7.18 3.12
N PHE A 309 3.30 6.35 3.33
CA PHE A 309 4.02 5.76 2.23
C PHE A 309 4.63 4.40 2.58
N SER A 310 4.85 3.57 1.56
CA SER A 310 5.64 2.35 1.64
C SER A 310 7.06 2.60 1.15
N TYR A 311 8.02 1.87 1.73
CA TYR A 311 9.39 1.85 1.23
C TYR A 311 9.98 0.45 1.33
N TYR A 312 10.43 -0.09 0.21
CA TYR A 312 11.08 -1.40 0.16
C TYR A 312 12.46 -1.36 -0.49
N MET A 313 12.67 -0.47 -1.46
CA MET A 313 13.86 -0.41 -2.30
C MET A 313 14.00 0.95 -2.98
N SER A 314 15.15 1.17 -3.61
CA SER A 314 15.38 2.26 -4.54
C SER A 314 15.62 1.74 -5.97
N PHE A 315 15.50 2.63 -6.94
CA PHE A 315 15.78 2.35 -8.35
C PHE A 315 16.94 3.19 -8.86
N ALA A 316 17.50 2.80 -10.01
CA ALA A 316 18.39 3.62 -10.79
C ALA A 316 17.92 3.64 -12.25
N THR A 317 18.15 4.75 -12.95
CA THR A 317 17.75 4.88 -14.35
C THR A 317 18.88 5.43 -15.20
N LYS A 318 19.02 4.91 -16.43
CA LYS A 318 20.02 5.30 -17.40
C LYS A 318 19.34 5.77 -18.68
N TYR A 319 19.64 6.99 -19.10
CA TYR A 319 19.11 7.54 -20.34
C TYR A 319 19.62 6.76 -21.57
N GLN A 320 18.70 6.31 -22.40
CA GLN A 320 18.99 5.49 -23.58
C GLN A 320 18.69 6.17 -24.92
N GLY A 321 18.67 7.52 -24.96
CA GLY A 321 18.46 8.28 -26.18
C GLY A 321 16.99 8.45 -26.59
N ARG A 322 16.05 8.15 -25.69
CA ARG A 322 14.62 8.34 -25.90
C ARG A 322 14.13 9.61 -25.21
N ASN A 323 13.08 10.26 -25.77
CA ASN A 323 12.42 11.40 -25.12
C ASN A 323 13.33 12.60 -24.78
N GLU A 324 14.32 12.93 -25.62
CA GLU A 324 15.34 13.97 -25.38
C GLU A 324 14.80 15.34 -24.97
N LYS A 325 13.56 15.70 -25.33
CA LYS A 325 12.95 16.98 -25.00
C LYS A 325 12.12 16.94 -23.72
N THR A 326 11.54 15.80 -23.40
CA THR A 326 10.56 15.67 -22.31
C THR A 326 11.11 14.90 -21.13
N PHE A 327 12.06 13.98 -21.36
CA PHE A 327 12.52 13.03 -20.37
C PHE A 327 11.35 12.30 -19.67
N ASP A 328 10.29 12.02 -20.44
CA ASP A 328 9.16 11.26 -19.93
C ASP A 328 9.61 9.87 -19.51
N TYR A 329 9.03 9.39 -18.43
CA TYR A 329 9.31 8.08 -17.84
C TYR A 329 9.22 6.93 -18.87
N VAL A 330 10.20 6.06 -18.82
CA VAL A 330 10.29 4.84 -19.63
C VAL A 330 10.79 3.70 -18.74
N PRO A 331 9.96 2.66 -18.48
CA PRO A 331 10.34 1.54 -17.59
C PRO A 331 11.65 0.84 -18.00
N GLU A 332 11.91 0.73 -19.31
CA GLU A 332 13.09 0.08 -19.86
C GLU A 332 14.39 0.83 -19.60
N ASP A 333 14.33 2.07 -19.12
CA ASP A 333 15.51 2.83 -18.71
C ASP A 333 15.97 2.47 -17.30
N PHE A 334 15.21 1.71 -16.53
CA PHE A 334 15.65 1.23 -15.23
C PHE A 334 16.80 0.25 -15.35
N VAL A 335 17.79 0.44 -14.47
CA VAL A 335 18.98 -0.38 -14.37
C VAL A 335 19.23 -0.78 -12.92
N ARG A 336 19.92 -1.89 -12.72
CA ARG A 336 20.35 -2.30 -11.39
C ARG A 336 21.40 -1.32 -10.84
N ASN A 337 21.22 -0.87 -9.61
CA ASN A 337 22.27 -0.18 -8.87
C ASN A 337 23.31 -1.18 -8.38
N THR A 338 24.50 -1.17 -9.00
CA THR A 338 25.56 -2.14 -8.72
C THR A 338 26.26 -1.92 -7.38
N TYR A 339 25.98 -0.81 -6.69
CA TYR A 339 26.51 -0.51 -5.34
C TYR A 339 25.66 -1.13 -4.22
N LEU A 340 24.45 -1.64 -4.54
CA LEU A 340 23.52 -2.18 -3.57
C LEU A 340 23.41 -3.71 -3.68
N LYS A 341 23.23 -4.36 -2.53
CA LYS A 341 22.78 -5.75 -2.47
C LYS A 341 21.29 -5.83 -2.84
N ALA A 342 20.83 -7.02 -3.18
CA ALA A 342 19.42 -7.27 -3.44
C ALA A 342 18.94 -8.51 -2.71
N SER A 343 17.62 -8.57 -2.42
CA SER A 343 16.92 -9.74 -1.90
C SER A 343 16.82 -10.85 -2.96
N ASP A 344 16.26 -12.00 -2.58
CA ASP A 344 15.95 -13.13 -3.48
C ASP A 344 14.99 -12.72 -4.63
N TRP A 345 14.17 -11.68 -4.42
CA TRP A 345 13.28 -11.09 -5.44
C TRP A 345 13.92 -9.94 -6.23
N GLY A 346 15.25 -9.73 -6.10
CA GLY A 346 15.97 -8.67 -6.81
C GLY A 346 15.72 -7.25 -6.27
N TRP A 347 15.05 -7.11 -5.13
CA TRP A 347 14.78 -5.81 -4.51
C TRP A 347 16.05 -5.27 -3.85
N GLN A 348 16.45 -4.08 -4.24
CA GLN A 348 17.69 -3.45 -3.80
C GLN A 348 17.55 -2.95 -2.35
N ILE A 349 18.46 -3.38 -1.47
CA ILE A 349 18.48 -3.02 -0.05
C ILE A 349 19.18 -1.67 0.08
N ASP A 350 18.42 -0.63 0.43
CA ASP A 350 18.93 0.75 0.46
C ASP A 350 18.36 1.55 1.65
N PRO A 351 18.93 1.43 2.83
CA PRO A 351 18.51 2.22 4.00
C PRO A 351 18.72 3.73 3.79
N LEU A 352 19.79 4.13 3.12
CA LEU A 352 20.03 5.55 2.84
C LEU A 352 19.02 6.14 1.86
N GLY A 353 18.51 5.32 0.95
CA GLY A 353 17.41 5.66 0.07
C GLY A 353 16.13 6.00 0.83
N LEU A 354 15.83 5.27 1.92
CA LEU A 354 14.71 5.62 2.81
C LEU A 354 14.89 7.02 3.43
N ARG A 355 16.06 7.33 3.97
CA ARG A 355 16.36 8.66 4.51
C ARG A 355 16.24 9.74 3.44
N TRP A 356 16.70 9.47 2.22
CA TRP A 356 16.55 10.36 1.08
C TRP A 356 15.06 10.60 0.74
N CYS A 357 14.23 9.55 0.74
CA CYS A 357 12.79 9.65 0.49
C CYS A 357 12.07 10.49 1.54
N LEU A 358 12.39 10.28 2.82
CA LEU A 358 11.87 11.08 3.93
C LEU A 358 12.18 12.57 3.75
N ASN A 359 13.43 12.91 3.43
CA ASN A 359 13.83 14.28 3.13
C ASN A 359 13.12 14.81 1.87
N TRP A 360 12.97 13.99 0.83
CA TRP A 360 12.29 14.41 -0.40
C TRP A 360 10.83 14.82 -0.17
N PHE A 361 10.11 14.13 0.69
CA PHE A 361 8.76 14.50 1.11
C PHE A 361 8.77 15.73 2.03
N ASN A 362 9.63 15.75 3.05
CA ASN A 362 9.73 16.82 4.04
C ASN A 362 10.00 18.16 3.38
N ASP A 363 10.99 18.23 2.47
CA ASP A 363 11.38 19.46 1.76
C ASP A 363 10.26 20.01 0.83
N ARG A 364 9.33 19.15 0.40
CA ARG A 364 8.29 19.52 -0.55
C ARG A 364 6.96 19.87 0.09
N PHE A 365 6.59 19.19 1.15
CA PHE A 365 5.21 19.25 1.62
C PHE A 365 5.07 19.75 3.04
N GLU A 366 6.11 19.61 3.88
CA GLU A 366 6.09 20.05 5.28
C GLU A 366 4.88 19.46 6.07
N LEU A 367 4.45 18.25 5.70
CA LEU A 367 3.39 17.50 6.36
C LEU A 367 3.98 16.40 7.23
N PRO A 368 3.30 16.03 8.34
CA PRO A 368 3.65 14.81 9.07
C PRO A 368 3.67 13.60 8.15
N MET A 369 4.54 12.64 8.42
CA MET A 369 4.67 11.41 7.63
C MET A 369 4.49 10.18 8.49
N MET A 370 4.01 9.09 7.88
CA MET A 370 3.98 7.76 8.47
C MET A 370 4.51 6.76 7.45
N ILE A 371 5.53 5.97 7.82
CA ILE A 371 5.91 4.82 7.03
C ILE A 371 4.89 3.72 7.35
N VAL A 372 4.01 3.46 6.40
CA VAL A 372 2.91 2.51 6.62
C VAL A 372 3.20 1.12 6.09
N GLU A 373 4.34 0.96 5.38
CA GLU A 373 4.90 -0.32 4.99
C GLU A 373 6.42 -0.21 4.83
N ASN A 374 7.16 -1.08 5.51
CA ASN A 374 8.57 -1.37 5.26
C ASN A 374 8.84 -2.82 5.66
N GLY A 375 9.55 -3.59 4.86
CA GLY A 375 9.76 -4.99 5.18
C GLY A 375 10.67 -5.72 4.19
N PHE A 376 10.97 -6.96 4.52
CA PHE A 376 11.87 -7.81 3.74
C PHE A 376 11.25 -9.19 3.47
N GLY A 377 10.90 -9.44 2.21
CA GLY A 377 10.41 -10.74 1.75
C GLY A 377 11.55 -11.73 1.54
N ALA A 378 11.42 -12.93 2.08
CA ALA A 378 12.43 -13.98 1.96
C ALA A 378 11.79 -15.37 1.96
N TYR A 379 12.54 -16.38 1.49
CA TYR A 379 12.25 -17.79 1.73
C TYR A 379 12.72 -18.17 3.13
N ASP A 380 11.80 -18.18 4.08
CA ASP A 380 12.12 -18.58 5.45
C ASP A 380 12.30 -20.10 5.53
N LYS A 381 13.33 -20.52 6.25
CA LYS A 381 13.57 -21.94 6.52
C LYS A 381 13.19 -22.26 7.95
N LYS A 382 12.21 -23.16 8.11
CA LYS A 382 11.86 -23.71 9.42
C LYS A 382 12.83 -24.84 9.77
N GLU A 383 13.54 -24.70 10.88
CA GLU A 383 14.50 -25.69 11.37
C GLU A 383 13.77 -26.92 12.01
N ALA A 384 14.51 -28.00 12.27
CA ALA A 384 13.93 -29.25 12.79
C ALA A 384 13.29 -29.10 14.18
N ASP A 385 13.70 -28.10 14.96
CA ASP A 385 13.11 -27.75 16.27
C ASP A 385 11.90 -26.81 16.17
N GLY A 386 11.51 -26.45 14.94
CA GLY A 386 10.37 -25.57 14.65
C GLY A 386 10.70 -24.07 14.67
N THR A 387 11.94 -23.67 14.92
CA THR A 387 12.38 -22.27 14.90
C THR A 387 12.63 -21.76 13.48
N VAL A 388 12.59 -20.44 13.31
CA VAL A 388 13.00 -19.75 12.07
C VAL A 388 14.06 -18.72 12.44
N ASP A 389 15.30 -18.94 11.97
CA ASP A 389 16.40 -17.98 12.13
C ASP A 389 16.38 -16.99 10.96
N ASP A 390 15.66 -15.90 11.11
CA ASP A 390 15.49 -14.83 10.13
C ASP A 390 16.40 -13.61 10.40
N GLN A 391 17.68 -13.85 10.72
CA GLN A 391 18.67 -12.80 10.99
C GLN A 391 18.77 -11.78 9.86
N TYR A 392 18.63 -12.20 8.59
CA TYR A 392 18.61 -11.31 7.43
C TYR A 392 17.50 -10.27 7.47
N ARG A 393 16.33 -10.58 8.09
CA ARG A 393 15.22 -9.64 8.30
C ARG A 393 15.58 -8.63 9.37
N ILE A 394 16.18 -9.08 10.47
CA ILE A 394 16.69 -8.23 11.54
C ILE A 394 17.72 -7.24 10.97
N ASP A 395 18.69 -7.72 10.19
CA ASP A 395 19.74 -6.88 9.60
C ASP A 395 19.16 -5.80 8.69
N TYR A 396 18.19 -6.15 7.83
CA TYR A 396 17.47 -5.21 6.97
C TYR A 396 16.75 -4.14 7.78
N LEU A 397 15.91 -4.55 8.74
CA LEU A 397 15.08 -3.64 9.53
C LEU A 397 15.94 -2.74 10.42
N LYS A 398 16.99 -3.27 11.02
CA LYS A 398 17.94 -2.50 11.83
C LYS A 398 18.53 -1.32 11.06
N GLU A 399 19.02 -1.56 9.85
CA GLU A 399 19.62 -0.51 9.01
C GLU A 399 18.57 0.53 8.58
N HIS A 400 17.33 0.11 8.27
CA HIS A 400 16.25 1.02 7.89
C HIS A 400 15.74 1.84 9.08
N ILE A 401 15.58 1.26 10.26
CA ILE A 401 15.21 1.99 11.47
C ILE A 401 16.29 3.01 11.86
N GLN A 402 17.57 2.67 11.68
CA GLN A 402 18.64 3.65 11.90
C GLN A 402 18.54 4.82 10.91
N ALA A 403 18.23 4.56 9.65
CA ALA A 403 18.03 5.61 8.64
C ALA A 403 16.83 6.53 8.96
N MET A 404 15.72 5.97 9.48
CA MET A 404 14.59 6.74 9.99
C MET A 404 15.00 7.62 11.17
N LYS A 405 15.74 7.06 12.14
CA LYS A 405 16.22 7.78 13.31
C LYS A 405 17.12 8.94 12.90
N ASP A 406 18.02 8.72 11.96
CA ASP A 406 18.89 9.75 11.41
C ASP A 406 18.10 10.88 10.72
N ALA A 407 17.04 10.53 9.96
CA ALA A 407 16.17 11.51 9.33
C ALA A 407 15.46 12.41 10.37
N VAL A 408 14.98 11.82 11.45
CA VAL A 408 14.35 12.57 12.55
C VAL A 408 15.36 13.43 13.30
N GLU A 409 16.52 12.87 13.68
CA GLU A 409 17.49 13.55 14.54
C GLU A 409 18.31 14.63 13.83
N TYR A 410 18.72 14.37 12.59
CA TYR A 410 19.63 15.26 11.87
C TYR A 410 18.95 16.10 10.80
N ASP A 411 17.87 15.59 10.20
CA ASP A 411 17.22 16.25 9.09
C ASP A 411 15.90 16.95 9.50
N GLY A 412 15.39 16.69 10.72
CA GLY A 412 14.21 17.36 11.28
C GLY A 412 12.88 16.86 10.68
N VAL A 413 12.85 15.62 10.21
CA VAL A 413 11.65 15.00 9.66
C VAL A 413 10.61 14.75 10.74
N ASP A 414 9.36 15.15 10.53
CA ASP A 414 8.22 14.84 11.40
C ASP A 414 7.63 13.47 11.03
N LEU A 415 8.09 12.43 11.72
CA LEU A 415 7.67 11.05 11.52
C LEU A 415 6.76 10.59 12.66
N LEU A 416 5.51 10.24 12.32
CA LEU A 416 4.47 9.82 13.27
C LEU A 416 4.63 8.37 13.73
N GLY A 417 5.10 7.50 12.85
CA GLY A 417 5.17 6.07 13.11
C GLY A 417 5.75 5.27 11.97
N ASP A 418 5.92 3.98 12.25
CA ASP A 418 6.39 2.98 11.31
C ASP A 418 5.65 1.67 11.55
N THR A 419 4.95 1.17 10.52
CA THR A 419 4.23 -0.10 10.56
C THR A 419 4.87 -1.07 9.57
N MET A 420 5.63 -2.03 10.12
CA MET A 420 6.37 -3.00 9.33
C MET A 420 5.44 -3.90 8.49
N TRP A 421 5.80 -4.12 7.25
CA TRP A 421 5.12 -5.07 6.37
C TRP A 421 5.72 -6.47 6.55
N SER A 422 5.11 -7.46 6.95
CA SER A 422 3.82 -7.79 7.53
C SER A 422 4.13 -8.40 8.90
N PRO A 423 3.36 -8.21 9.97
CA PRO A 423 3.68 -8.81 11.29
C PRO A 423 3.52 -10.34 11.28
N ILE A 424 2.61 -10.86 10.48
CA ILE A 424 2.41 -12.30 10.20
C ILE A 424 2.75 -12.58 8.74
N ASP A 425 3.14 -13.79 8.38
CA ASP A 425 3.27 -14.17 6.97
C ASP A 425 1.91 -14.06 6.28
N ILE A 426 1.88 -13.52 5.07
CA ILE A 426 0.67 -13.33 4.26
C ILE A 426 0.94 -13.71 2.80
N VAL A 427 -0.13 -13.80 2.01
CA VAL A 427 -0.01 -13.97 0.55
C VAL A 427 0.70 -12.76 -0.06
N SER A 428 1.70 -12.99 -0.91
CA SER A 428 2.39 -11.93 -1.64
C SER A 428 1.45 -11.25 -2.64
N ALA A 429 1.33 -9.92 -2.61
CA ALA A 429 0.53 -9.17 -3.58
C ALA A 429 1.06 -9.36 -5.01
N SER A 430 2.38 -9.29 -5.21
CA SER A 430 3.00 -9.31 -6.53
C SER A 430 3.03 -10.70 -7.17
N THR A 431 3.16 -11.78 -6.39
CA THR A 431 3.32 -13.15 -6.92
C THR A 431 2.19 -14.10 -6.55
N GLY A 432 1.36 -13.77 -5.57
CA GLY A 432 0.32 -14.68 -5.05
C GLY A 432 0.87 -15.88 -4.27
N GLU A 433 2.13 -15.83 -3.85
CA GLU A 433 2.80 -16.92 -3.16
C GLU A 433 2.74 -16.78 -1.65
N TYR A 434 2.58 -17.88 -0.93
CA TYR A 434 2.70 -17.95 0.53
C TYR A 434 4.18 -18.01 0.99
N ASP A 435 5.06 -18.57 0.17
CA ASP A 435 6.46 -18.80 0.52
C ASP A 435 7.34 -17.56 0.43
N LYS A 436 6.81 -16.45 -0.10
CA LYS A 436 7.40 -15.11 0.03
C LYS A 436 7.03 -14.49 1.38
N ARG A 437 7.82 -14.77 2.40
CA ARG A 437 7.50 -14.47 3.78
C ARG A 437 8.10 -13.16 4.27
N TYR A 438 7.28 -12.36 4.94
CA TYR A 438 7.67 -11.06 5.48
C TYR A 438 7.61 -11.01 7.02
N GLY A 439 6.82 -11.90 7.64
CA GLY A 439 6.36 -11.81 9.02
C GLY A 439 7.44 -12.00 10.07
N PHE A 440 7.19 -11.43 11.23
CA PHE A 440 7.83 -11.81 12.51
C PHE A 440 7.22 -13.08 13.08
N ILE A 441 6.02 -13.42 12.60
CA ILE A 441 5.25 -14.58 12.99
C ILE A 441 5.09 -15.46 11.74
N TYR A 442 5.59 -16.69 11.85
CA TYR A 442 5.46 -17.69 10.81
C TYR A 442 4.03 -18.25 10.82
N VAL A 443 3.39 -18.29 9.65
CA VAL A 443 2.12 -18.99 9.45
C VAL A 443 2.39 -20.32 8.73
N ASN A 444 1.96 -21.42 9.32
CA ASN A 444 2.18 -22.74 8.78
C ASN A 444 1.21 -23.04 7.63
N TYR A 445 1.51 -22.47 6.47
CA TYR A 445 0.85 -22.71 5.19
C TYR A 445 1.80 -22.37 4.05
N ASN A 446 1.74 -23.10 2.92
CA ASN A 446 2.70 -22.97 1.83
C ASN A 446 2.03 -22.93 0.44
N ASN A 447 2.83 -22.77 -0.63
CA ASN A 447 2.35 -22.74 -2.01
C ASN A 447 1.71 -24.05 -2.50
N ASN A 448 1.91 -25.16 -1.80
CA ASN A 448 1.24 -26.45 -2.10
C ASN A 448 -0.11 -26.61 -1.39
N HIS A 449 -0.58 -25.56 -0.70
CA HIS A 449 -1.78 -25.59 0.14
C HIS A 449 -1.69 -26.58 1.30
N GLU A 450 -0.49 -26.75 1.86
CA GLU A 450 -0.22 -27.62 3.01
C GLU A 450 0.00 -26.79 4.25
N GLY A 451 -0.57 -27.21 5.37
CA GLY A 451 -0.43 -26.59 6.68
C GLY A 451 -1.77 -26.46 7.41
N ASP A 452 -1.70 -25.97 8.63
CA ASP A 452 -2.84 -25.85 9.55
C ASP A 452 -3.10 -24.41 10.03
N PHE A 453 -2.46 -23.43 9.38
CA PHE A 453 -2.48 -22.01 9.74
C PHE A 453 -1.99 -21.70 11.15
N SER A 454 -1.34 -22.62 11.84
CA SER A 454 -0.77 -22.34 13.17
C SER A 454 0.29 -21.26 13.10
N ARG A 455 0.36 -20.43 14.17
CA ARG A 455 1.28 -19.31 14.30
C ARG A 455 2.48 -19.70 15.17
N SER A 456 3.69 -19.32 14.75
CA SER A 456 4.90 -19.46 15.56
C SER A 456 5.82 -18.25 15.41
N LYS A 457 6.44 -17.83 16.51
CA LYS A 457 7.35 -16.69 16.52
C LYS A 457 8.64 -17.03 15.79
N LYS A 458 9.13 -16.08 14.97
CA LYS A 458 10.47 -16.14 14.39
C LYS A 458 11.47 -15.43 15.31
N LYS A 459 12.75 -15.53 15.03
CA LYS A 459 13.81 -14.84 15.80
C LYS A 459 13.60 -13.32 15.84
N SER A 460 13.16 -12.74 14.74
CA SER A 460 12.89 -11.31 14.62
C SER A 460 11.75 -10.80 15.52
N PHE A 461 10.87 -11.68 16.02
CA PHE A 461 9.77 -11.31 16.93
C PHE A 461 10.29 -10.64 18.22
N ASP A 462 11.17 -11.32 18.94
CA ASP A 462 11.71 -10.80 20.22
C ASP A 462 12.65 -9.61 20.00
N TRP A 463 13.36 -9.58 18.87
CA TRP A 463 14.18 -8.44 18.50
C TRP A 463 13.32 -7.18 18.26
N TYR A 464 12.24 -7.28 17.47
CA TYR A 464 11.38 -6.13 17.20
C TYR A 464 10.61 -5.67 18.44
N LYS A 465 10.19 -6.61 19.29
CA LYS A 465 9.67 -6.30 20.63
C LYS A 465 10.65 -5.41 21.40
N HIS A 466 11.94 -5.76 21.42
CA HIS A 466 12.96 -4.97 22.13
C HIS A 466 13.16 -3.57 21.50
N VAL A 467 13.07 -3.47 20.16
CA VAL A 467 13.10 -2.17 19.48
C VAL A 467 11.95 -1.28 19.94
N ILE A 468 10.74 -1.81 20.01
CA ILE A 468 9.54 -1.08 20.45
C ILE A 468 9.68 -0.68 21.94
N GLU A 469 10.05 -1.60 22.81
CA GLU A 469 10.24 -1.34 24.25
C GLU A 469 11.26 -0.22 24.52
N THR A 470 12.26 -0.09 23.67
CA THR A 470 13.31 0.94 23.79
C THR A 470 13.06 2.18 22.94
N ASN A 471 11.89 2.28 22.29
CA ASN A 471 11.54 3.34 21.35
C ASN A 471 12.64 3.57 20.28
N GLY A 472 13.20 2.48 19.74
CA GLY A 472 14.26 2.52 18.71
C GLY A 472 15.65 2.90 19.22
N GLU A 473 15.86 2.99 20.55
CA GLU A 473 17.18 3.34 21.09
C GLU A 473 18.18 2.17 21.04
N LYS A 474 17.68 0.94 21.01
CA LYS A 474 18.50 -0.28 20.90
C LYS A 474 18.03 -1.12 19.72
N LEU A 475 18.87 -1.24 18.72
CA LEU A 475 18.64 -1.99 17.48
C LEU A 475 19.46 -3.28 17.41
#